data_b0790ced5b38cbc3f147531b3a758687
#
_entry.id   b0790ced5b38cbc3f147531b3a758687
#
_cell.length_a   1.000
_cell.length_b   1.000
_cell.length_c   1.000
_cell.angle_alpha   90.00
_cell.angle_beta   90.00
_cell.angle_gamma   90.00
#
_symmetry.space_group_name_H-M   'P 1'
#
loop_
_entity.id
_entity.type
_entity.pdbx_description
1 polymer ?
#
loop_
_entity_poly.entity_id
_entity_poly.type
_entity_poly.pdbx_seq_one_letter_code
_entity_poly.pdbx_strand_id
1 'polypeptide(L)'
;ANIKTKARVISENSFPTGTGIASSASAFAALALAASTSLGLELSEKELSMLARTGSGSASRSIPSGFVEWHAGEDHETSFATSLAGPEHWDLVDLIVLISQEHKSVVSSDGHRLADSSPLQGARVADAQNRLDTCRKALQEKDFMAFAEVVEQDSNLMHSVMMTSVPPLYYWHPGTLEVMRAVRSWREEGLPVCFTLDAGPNVHVLCPAERAEEVKRKLGFLTDIRSLLECKPGGPANLLEPEIPGV
;
A
#
# COMPACT_ATOMS: atom_id res chain seq x y z
N ALA A 1 4.95 -22.13 -18.83
CA ALA A 1 6.14 -22.61 -19.57
C ALA A 1 6.67 -23.88 -18.91
N ASN A 2 6.88 -24.95 -19.68
CA ASN A 2 7.44 -26.21 -19.15
C ASN A 2 8.98 -26.15 -19.20
N ILE A 3 9.57 -25.10 -18.62
CA ILE A 3 11.02 -24.85 -18.66
C ILE A 3 11.64 -25.36 -17.37
N LYS A 4 12.52 -26.35 -17.48
CA LYS A 4 13.32 -26.88 -16.36
C LYS A 4 14.69 -26.22 -16.38
N THR A 5 14.79 -25.01 -15.84
CA THR A 5 16.06 -24.30 -15.69
C THR A 5 16.26 -23.84 -14.25
N LYS A 6 17.51 -23.58 -13.88
CA LYS A 6 17.84 -22.93 -12.61
C LYS A 6 18.11 -21.47 -12.87
N ALA A 7 17.68 -20.62 -11.96
CA ALA A 7 17.95 -19.19 -12.00
C ALA A 7 18.63 -18.76 -10.70
N ARG A 8 19.46 -17.74 -10.79
CA ARG A 8 19.94 -16.98 -9.63
C ARG A 8 19.11 -15.71 -9.54
N VAL A 9 18.48 -15.49 -8.38
CA VAL A 9 17.71 -14.28 -8.09
C VAL A 9 18.50 -13.44 -7.10
N ILE A 10 18.67 -12.15 -7.41
CA ILE A 10 19.22 -11.13 -6.50
C ILE A 10 18.14 -10.08 -6.39
N SER A 11 17.77 -9.70 -5.18
CA SER A 11 16.75 -8.69 -4.92
C SER A 11 17.22 -7.72 -3.87
N GLU A 12 16.98 -6.43 -4.10
CA GLU A 12 17.31 -5.34 -3.20
C GLU A 12 16.10 -4.43 -3.04
N ASN A 13 15.83 -3.98 -1.82
CA ASN A 13 14.79 -3.00 -1.54
C ASN A 13 15.43 -1.68 -1.11
N SER A 14 14.92 -0.57 -1.65
CA SER A 14 15.35 0.79 -1.28
C SER A 14 14.74 1.31 0.03
N PHE A 15 13.89 0.52 0.69
CA PHE A 15 13.21 0.86 1.94
C PHE A 15 13.12 -0.35 2.87
N PRO A 16 12.86 -0.16 4.19
CA PRO A 16 12.84 -1.24 5.17
C PRO A 16 11.84 -2.35 4.84
N THR A 17 12.27 -3.61 4.96
CA THR A 17 11.43 -4.79 4.69
C THR A 17 10.75 -5.31 5.94
N GLY A 18 9.53 -5.85 5.80
CA GLY A 18 8.81 -6.53 6.90
C GLY A 18 8.28 -5.59 8.00
N THR A 19 8.25 -4.29 7.76
CA THR A 19 7.85 -3.26 8.74
C THR A 19 6.42 -2.74 8.55
N GLY A 20 5.62 -3.38 7.69
CA GLY A 20 4.23 -2.97 7.44
C GLY A 20 4.07 -1.83 6.44
N ILE A 21 5.03 -1.63 5.54
CA ILE A 21 4.98 -0.64 4.44
C ILE A 21 5.02 -1.31 3.06
N ALA A 22 4.35 -2.44 2.93
CA ALA A 22 4.10 -3.17 1.68
C ALA A 22 5.36 -3.65 0.91
N SER A 23 6.47 -3.97 1.59
CA SER A 23 7.70 -4.45 0.93
C SER A 23 7.51 -5.73 0.09
N SER A 24 6.55 -6.60 0.44
CA SER A 24 6.22 -7.77 -0.38
C SER A 24 5.56 -7.38 -1.70
N ALA A 25 4.84 -6.26 -1.76
CA ALA A 25 4.20 -5.81 -2.98
C ALA A 25 5.23 -5.47 -4.05
N SER A 26 6.20 -4.61 -3.72
CA SER A 26 7.28 -4.23 -4.64
C SER A 26 8.16 -5.43 -5.03
N ALA A 27 8.52 -6.28 -4.06
CA ALA A 27 9.38 -7.42 -4.31
C ALA A 27 8.76 -8.44 -5.29
N PHE A 28 7.48 -8.80 -5.09
CA PHE A 28 6.82 -9.77 -5.98
C PHE A 28 6.43 -9.17 -7.33
N ALA A 29 6.16 -7.86 -7.42
CA ALA A 29 5.98 -7.19 -8.71
C ALA A 29 7.29 -7.22 -9.52
N ALA A 30 8.40 -6.82 -8.92
CA ALA A 30 9.72 -6.86 -9.55
C ALA A 30 10.12 -8.29 -9.97
N LEU A 31 9.89 -9.27 -9.08
CA LEU A 31 10.19 -10.68 -9.37
C LEU A 31 9.34 -11.22 -10.52
N ALA A 32 8.03 -10.89 -10.56
CA ALA A 32 7.13 -11.33 -11.63
C ALA A 32 7.60 -10.79 -12.99
N LEU A 33 7.92 -9.49 -13.05
CA LEU A 33 8.43 -8.86 -14.27
C LEU A 33 9.78 -9.46 -14.70
N ALA A 34 10.76 -9.52 -13.79
CA ALA A 34 12.09 -10.01 -14.10
C ALA A 34 12.08 -11.49 -14.53
N ALA A 35 11.29 -12.34 -13.84
CA ALA A 35 11.21 -13.76 -14.15
C ALA A 35 10.50 -14.00 -15.51
N SER A 36 9.38 -13.36 -15.78
CA SER A 36 8.68 -13.51 -17.06
C SER A 36 9.55 -13.07 -18.22
N THR A 37 10.19 -11.92 -18.12
CA THR A 37 11.08 -11.41 -19.16
C THR A 37 12.30 -12.31 -19.39
N SER A 38 12.92 -12.80 -18.32
CA SER A 38 14.09 -13.69 -18.42
C SER A 38 13.77 -15.03 -19.08
N LEU A 39 12.50 -15.43 -19.09
CA LEU A 39 11.99 -16.61 -19.77
C LEU A 39 11.47 -16.34 -21.17
N GLY A 40 11.60 -15.09 -21.66
CA GLY A 40 11.11 -14.67 -22.98
C GLY A 40 9.57 -14.63 -23.05
N LEU A 41 8.89 -14.45 -21.92
CA LEU A 41 7.43 -14.31 -21.91
C LEU A 41 7.06 -12.83 -22.09
N GLU A 42 6.26 -12.56 -23.10
CA GLU A 42 5.68 -11.23 -23.36
C GLU A 42 4.28 -11.18 -22.73
N LEU A 43 4.24 -10.88 -21.42
CA LEU A 43 2.99 -10.77 -20.69
C LEU A 43 2.42 -9.37 -20.82
N SER A 44 1.11 -9.28 -21.04
CA SER A 44 0.36 -8.03 -20.89
C SER A 44 0.38 -7.53 -19.43
N GLU A 45 0.10 -6.25 -19.20
CA GLU A 45 0.01 -5.66 -17.85
C GLU A 45 -0.97 -6.46 -16.97
N LYS A 46 -2.13 -6.85 -17.54
CA LYS A 46 -3.11 -7.70 -16.86
C LYS A 46 -2.50 -9.04 -16.41
N GLU A 47 -1.87 -9.77 -17.33
CA GLU A 47 -1.27 -11.07 -17.03
C GLU A 47 -0.13 -10.96 -16.02
N LEU A 48 0.67 -9.90 -16.10
CA LEU A 48 1.73 -9.62 -15.16
C LEU A 48 1.17 -9.29 -13.76
N SER A 49 0.10 -8.49 -13.69
CA SER A 49 -0.63 -8.19 -12.45
C SER A 49 -1.19 -9.46 -11.81
N MET A 50 -1.79 -10.35 -12.60
CA MET A 50 -2.28 -11.66 -12.14
C MET A 50 -1.13 -12.54 -11.63
N LEU A 51 0.00 -12.57 -12.32
CA LEU A 51 1.20 -13.32 -11.90
C LEU A 51 1.76 -12.78 -10.58
N ALA A 52 1.96 -11.47 -10.47
CA ALA A 52 2.48 -10.83 -9.26
C ALA A 52 1.59 -11.09 -8.04
N ARG A 53 0.26 -11.10 -8.22
CA ARG A 53 -0.73 -11.42 -7.20
C ARG A 53 -0.53 -12.79 -6.57
N THR A 54 -0.03 -13.78 -7.31
CA THR A 54 0.21 -15.12 -6.78
C THR A 54 1.31 -15.17 -5.71
N GLY A 55 2.24 -14.24 -5.75
CA GLY A 55 3.28 -14.09 -4.72
C GLY A 55 2.84 -13.23 -3.54
N SER A 56 2.14 -12.13 -3.82
CA SER A 56 1.53 -11.26 -2.81
C SER A 56 0.32 -10.56 -3.42
N GLY A 57 -0.84 -10.62 -2.77
CA GLY A 57 -2.06 -9.99 -3.28
C GLY A 57 -1.86 -8.53 -3.66
N SER A 58 -1.21 -7.76 -2.79
CA SER A 58 -0.93 -6.33 -3.03
C SER A 58 0.04 -6.08 -4.19
N ALA A 59 0.86 -7.06 -4.58
CA ALA A 59 1.81 -6.91 -5.69
C ALA A 59 1.10 -6.70 -7.04
N SER A 60 -0.16 -7.14 -7.17
CA SER A 60 -0.97 -6.85 -8.36
C SER A 60 -1.04 -5.35 -8.66
N ARG A 61 -1.15 -4.52 -7.62
CA ARG A 61 -1.26 -3.07 -7.73
C ARG A 61 0.07 -2.36 -8.01
N SER A 62 1.19 -3.05 -7.83
CA SER A 62 2.53 -2.50 -8.11
C SER A 62 2.99 -2.73 -9.56
N ILE A 63 2.12 -3.28 -10.41
CA ILE A 63 2.38 -3.46 -11.84
C ILE A 63 1.91 -2.25 -12.65
N PRO A 64 0.61 -1.81 -12.55
CA PRO A 64 0.15 -0.63 -13.29
C PRO A 64 0.70 0.67 -12.70
N SER A 65 0.55 1.75 -13.46
CA SER A 65 1.01 3.09 -13.12
C SER A 65 0.00 3.88 -12.30
N GLY A 66 0.48 4.74 -11.43
CA GLY A 66 -0.28 5.82 -10.78
C GLY A 66 -1.26 5.32 -9.73
N PHE A 67 -2.50 5.75 -9.86
CA PHE A 67 -3.60 5.38 -8.95
C PHE A 67 -4.28 4.11 -9.45
N VAL A 68 -4.21 3.06 -8.66
CA VAL A 68 -4.49 1.71 -9.12
C VAL A 68 -5.62 1.09 -8.31
N GLU A 69 -6.55 0.45 -9.02
CA GLU A 69 -7.61 -0.37 -8.44
C GLU A 69 -7.34 -1.84 -8.67
N TRP A 70 -7.49 -2.65 -7.64
CA TRP A 70 -7.47 -4.10 -7.73
C TRP A 70 -8.91 -4.63 -7.75
N HIS A 71 -9.29 -5.22 -8.88
CA HIS A 71 -10.55 -5.92 -9.04
C HIS A 71 -10.50 -7.27 -8.31
N ALA A 72 -11.39 -7.48 -7.35
CA ALA A 72 -11.43 -8.70 -6.56
C ALA A 72 -11.59 -9.95 -7.45
N GLY A 73 -12.51 -9.87 -8.42
CA GLY A 73 -12.82 -10.96 -9.33
C GLY A 73 -13.46 -12.17 -8.64
N GLU A 74 -13.91 -13.12 -9.42
CA GLU A 74 -14.47 -14.40 -8.94
C GLU A 74 -13.47 -15.54 -9.07
N ASP A 75 -12.46 -15.38 -9.92
CA ASP A 75 -11.44 -16.39 -10.24
C ASP A 75 -10.07 -15.74 -10.51
N HIS A 76 -9.11 -16.55 -10.95
CA HIS A 76 -7.77 -16.07 -11.28
C HIS A 76 -7.77 -15.06 -12.42
N GLU A 77 -8.57 -15.29 -13.46
CA GLU A 77 -8.58 -14.50 -14.69
C GLU A 77 -9.26 -13.13 -14.53
N THR A 78 -10.12 -13.00 -13.54
CA THR A 78 -10.90 -11.79 -13.27
C THR A 78 -10.34 -10.96 -12.12
N SER A 79 -9.36 -11.49 -11.35
CA SER A 79 -8.70 -10.78 -10.25
C SER A 79 -7.34 -10.22 -10.67
N PHE A 80 -7.30 -8.95 -11.02
CA PHE A 80 -6.11 -8.20 -11.46
C PHE A 80 -6.25 -6.72 -11.13
N ALA A 81 -5.20 -5.95 -11.29
CA ALA A 81 -5.23 -4.51 -11.05
C ALA A 81 -5.16 -3.73 -12.35
N THR A 82 -5.77 -2.55 -12.35
CA THR A 82 -5.74 -1.58 -13.46
C THR A 82 -5.47 -0.19 -12.96
N SER A 83 -4.82 0.64 -13.77
CA SER A 83 -4.67 2.06 -13.49
C SER A 83 -6.01 2.78 -13.66
N LEU A 84 -6.41 3.56 -12.66
CA LEU A 84 -7.54 4.48 -12.71
C LEU A 84 -7.12 5.83 -13.28
N ALA A 85 -5.89 6.26 -12.97
CA ALA A 85 -5.31 7.50 -13.42
C ALA A 85 -3.78 7.44 -13.33
N GLY A 86 -3.09 8.16 -14.22
CA GLY A 86 -1.63 8.28 -14.19
C GLY A 86 -1.11 8.99 -12.93
N PRO A 87 0.18 8.90 -12.64
CA PRO A 87 0.78 9.50 -11.46
C PRO A 87 0.66 11.03 -11.43
N GLU A 88 0.55 11.68 -12.58
CA GLU A 88 0.37 13.12 -12.75
C GLU A 88 -1.06 13.60 -12.50
N HIS A 89 -2.02 12.66 -12.37
CA HIS A 89 -3.43 13.03 -12.19
C HIS A 89 -3.65 13.90 -10.96
N TRP A 90 -3.04 13.54 -9.84
CA TRP A 90 -3.16 14.29 -8.59
C TRP A 90 -1.81 14.32 -7.88
N ASP A 91 -1.26 15.51 -7.69
CA ASP A 91 0.04 15.69 -7.02
C ASP A 91 -0.12 15.49 -5.50
N LEU A 92 -0.22 14.22 -5.11
CA LEU A 92 -0.24 13.78 -3.72
C LEU A 92 1.16 13.36 -3.26
N VAL A 93 1.40 13.54 -1.98
CA VAL A 93 2.59 13.04 -1.28
C VAL A 93 2.14 12.08 -0.19
N ASP A 94 2.82 10.94 -0.09
CA ASP A 94 2.75 10.02 1.02
C ASP A 94 4.01 10.20 1.88
N LEU A 95 3.83 10.70 3.09
CA LEU A 95 4.85 10.80 4.12
C LEU A 95 4.74 9.57 5.02
N ILE A 96 5.57 8.57 4.77
CA ILE A 96 5.58 7.35 5.56
C ILE A 96 6.32 7.62 6.87
N VAL A 97 5.57 7.63 7.96
CA VAL A 97 6.07 7.88 9.31
C VAL A 97 6.51 6.56 9.93
N LEU A 98 7.82 6.37 10.06
CA LEU A 98 8.38 5.16 10.65
C LEU A 98 8.39 5.28 12.18
N ILE A 99 7.52 4.53 12.82
CA ILE A 99 7.42 4.37 14.29
C ILE A 99 8.32 3.23 14.74
N SER A 100 8.35 2.12 13.97
CA SER A 100 9.20 0.97 14.26
C SER A 100 9.79 0.40 12.98
N GLN A 101 11.04 -0.06 13.07
CA GLN A 101 11.73 -0.81 12.03
C GLN A 101 11.84 -2.30 12.37
N GLU A 102 11.21 -2.72 13.45
CA GLU A 102 11.19 -4.12 13.83
C GLU A 102 10.31 -4.93 12.89
N HIS A 103 10.76 -6.14 12.59
CA HIS A 103 9.93 -7.07 11.85
C HIS A 103 8.66 -7.40 12.65
N LYS A 104 7.50 -7.26 12.00
CA LYS A 104 6.24 -7.65 12.64
C LYS A 104 6.24 -9.12 13.00
N SER A 105 5.70 -9.42 14.17
CA SER A 105 5.60 -10.79 14.69
C SER A 105 4.61 -11.67 13.92
N VAL A 106 3.62 -11.06 13.27
CA VAL A 106 2.61 -11.74 12.46
C VAL A 106 2.70 -11.25 11.03
N VAL A 107 2.93 -12.17 10.09
CA VAL A 107 2.95 -11.84 8.66
C VAL A 107 1.54 -11.54 8.15
N SER A 108 1.43 -10.72 7.10
CA SER A 108 0.11 -10.27 6.58
C SER A 108 -0.79 -11.43 6.16
N SER A 109 -0.23 -12.52 5.63
CA SER A 109 -1.01 -13.71 5.26
C SER A 109 -1.70 -14.40 6.44
N ASP A 110 -1.11 -14.34 7.63
CA ASP A 110 -1.73 -14.89 8.84
C ASP A 110 -2.85 -13.97 9.34
N GLY A 111 -2.64 -12.64 9.28
CA GLY A 111 -3.69 -11.67 9.54
C GLY A 111 -4.91 -11.86 8.64
N HIS A 112 -4.71 -12.08 7.33
CA HIS A 112 -5.81 -12.33 6.39
C HIS A 112 -6.64 -13.57 6.79
N ARG A 113 -5.98 -14.65 7.22
CA ARG A 113 -6.68 -15.87 7.67
C ARG A 113 -7.47 -15.67 8.97
N LEU A 114 -7.01 -14.78 9.84
CA LEU A 114 -7.69 -14.48 11.11
C LEU A 114 -8.89 -13.56 10.93
N ALA A 115 -8.97 -12.81 9.83
CA ALA A 115 -10.05 -11.84 9.59
C ALA A 115 -11.45 -12.49 9.70
N ASP A 116 -11.62 -13.71 9.19
CA ASP A 116 -12.91 -14.41 9.21
C ASP A 116 -13.38 -14.77 10.62
N SER A 117 -12.48 -14.79 11.60
CA SER A 117 -12.83 -15.01 13.00
C SER A 117 -13.41 -13.77 13.71
N SER A 118 -13.29 -12.58 13.08
CA SER A 118 -13.82 -11.34 13.62
C SER A 118 -15.31 -11.19 13.35
N PRO A 119 -16.11 -10.82 14.36
CA PRO A 119 -17.53 -10.53 14.17
C PRO A 119 -17.78 -9.29 13.29
N LEU A 120 -16.77 -8.46 13.04
CA LEU A 120 -16.87 -7.24 12.23
C LEU A 120 -16.56 -7.48 10.75
N GLN A 121 -15.95 -8.61 10.38
CA GLN A 121 -15.52 -8.88 9.01
C GLN A 121 -16.69 -8.85 8.02
N GLY A 122 -17.81 -9.47 8.37
CA GLY A 122 -18.98 -9.51 7.48
C GLY A 122 -19.50 -8.11 7.13
N ALA A 123 -19.58 -7.21 8.11
CA ALA A 123 -20.02 -5.82 7.89
C ALA A 123 -18.97 -5.05 7.06
N ARG A 124 -17.68 -5.24 7.34
CA ARG A 124 -16.59 -4.61 6.57
C ARG A 124 -16.65 -5.01 5.10
N VAL A 125 -16.85 -6.29 4.80
CA VAL A 125 -16.92 -6.80 3.42
C VAL A 125 -18.18 -6.31 2.72
N ALA A 126 -19.33 -6.33 3.39
CA ALA A 126 -20.60 -5.90 2.80
C ALA A 126 -20.59 -4.43 2.34
N ASP A 127 -19.83 -3.56 3.03
CA ASP A 127 -19.71 -2.14 2.70
C ASP A 127 -18.47 -1.80 1.83
N ALA A 128 -17.64 -2.77 1.48
CA ALA A 128 -16.39 -2.54 0.77
C ALA A 128 -16.60 -1.84 -0.59
N GLN A 129 -17.63 -2.22 -1.33
CA GLN A 129 -17.92 -1.62 -2.63
C GLN A 129 -18.30 -0.14 -2.51
N ASN A 130 -19.10 0.23 -1.51
CA ASN A 130 -19.48 1.63 -1.29
C ASN A 130 -18.26 2.51 -0.97
N ARG A 131 -17.34 2.01 -0.14
CA ARG A 131 -16.09 2.72 0.16
C ARG A 131 -15.19 2.84 -1.07
N LEU A 132 -15.10 1.78 -1.88
CA LEU A 132 -14.33 1.80 -3.12
C LEU A 132 -14.91 2.83 -4.11
N ASP A 133 -16.22 2.87 -4.30
CA ASP A 133 -16.88 3.82 -5.20
C ASP A 133 -16.70 5.27 -4.72
N THR A 134 -16.78 5.49 -3.40
CA THR A 134 -16.53 6.80 -2.79
C THR A 134 -15.06 7.22 -3.00
N CYS A 135 -14.10 6.32 -2.77
CA CYS A 135 -12.68 6.58 -2.96
C CYS A 135 -12.37 6.89 -4.44
N ARG A 136 -12.92 6.10 -5.36
CA ARG A 136 -12.76 6.31 -6.81
C ARG A 136 -13.27 7.68 -7.24
N LYS A 137 -14.47 8.06 -6.77
CA LYS A 137 -15.06 9.36 -7.07
C LYS A 137 -14.20 10.51 -6.50
N ALA A 138 -13.84 10.43 -5.23
CA ALA A 138 -13.01 11.44 -4.57
C ALA A 138 -11.65 11.62 -5.28
N LEU A 139 -11.04 10.51 -5.71
CA LEU A 139 -9.79 10.54 -6.47
C LEU A 139 -9.99 11.21 -7.85
N GLN A 140 -11.03 10.86 -8.59
CA GLN A 140 -11.32 11.43 -9.91
C GLN A 140 -11.61 12.93 -9.84
N GLU A 141 -12.36 13.35 -8.82
CA GLU A 141 -12.75 14.76 -8.60
C GLU A 141 -11.66 15.57 -7.84
N LYS A 142 -10.62 14.88 -7.32
CA LYS A 142 -9.57 15.45 -6.45
C LYS A 142 -10.17 16.10 -5.19
N ASP A 143 -11.26 15.53 -4.69
CA ASP A 143 -11.89 15.94 -3.45
C ASP A 143 -11.13 15.35 -2.27
N PHE A 144 -10.19 16.15 -1.72
CA PHE A 144 -9.32 15.68 -0.63
C PHE A 144 -10.09 15.33 0.64
N MET A 145 -11.19 16.05 0.94
CA MET A 145 -11.94 15.79 2.18
C MET A 145 -12.69 14.47 2.11
N ALA A 146 -13.41 14.21 1.00
CA ALA A 146 -14.06 12.92 0.78
C ALA A 146 -13.04 11.76 0.70
N PHE A 147 -11.89 12.00 0.07
CA PHE A 147 -10.78 11.04 0.03
C PHE A 147 -10.26 10.72 1.43
N ALA A 148 -9.98 11.74 2.24
CA ALA A 148 -9.47 11.59 3.60
C ALA A 148 -10.43 10.77 4.49
N GLU A 149 -11.72 11.07 4.42
CA GLU A 149 -12.74 10.38 5.21
C GLU A 149 -12.81 8.89 4.87
N VAL A 150 -12.87 8.53 3.58
CA VAL A 150 -13.01 7.14 3.17
C VAL A 150 -11.73 6.34 3.41
N VAL A 151 -10.55 6.93 3.20
CA VAL A 151 -9.24 6.28 3.42
C VAL A 151 -9.05 5.95 4.89
N GLU A 152 -9.30 6.91 5.78
CA GLU A 152 -9.21 6.68 7.23
C GLU A 152 -10.26 5.69 7.72
N GLN A 153 -11.48 5.75 7.18
CA GLN A 153 -12.54 4.80 7.52
C GLN A 153 -12.15 3.37 7.16
N ASP A 154 -11.64 3.13 5.94
CA ASP A 154 -11.24 1.77 5.52
C ASP A 154 -10.08 1.24 6.36
N SER A 155 -9.07 2.08 6.63
CA SER A 155 -7.96 1.74 7.52
C SER A 155 -8.44 1.35 8.92
N ASN A 156 -9.28 2.19 9.53
CA ASN A 156 -9.82 1.93 10.88
C ASN A 156 -10.67 0.67 10.93
N LEU A 157 -11.48 0.39 9.90
CA LEU A 157 -12.27 -0.84 9.81
C LEU A 157 -11.38 -2.08 9.70
N MET A 158 -10.31 -2.04 8.91
CA MET A 158 -9.36 -3.14 8.80
C MET A 158 -8.73 -3.44 10.16
N HIS A 159 -8.24 -2.42 10.86
CA HIS A 159 -7.65 -2.61 12.20
C HIS A 159 -8.67 -3.07 13.24
N SER A 160 -9.93 -2.62 13.16
CA SER A 160 -11.00 -3.10 14.02
C SER A 160 -11.26 -4.61 13.84
N VAL A 161 -11.22 -5.10 12.60
CA VAL A 161 -11.29 -6.54 12.32
C VAL A 161 -10.11 -7.28 12.93
N MET A 162 -8.89 -6.75 12.80
CA MET A 162 -7.70 -7.37 13.39
C MET A 162 -7.75 -7.41 14.91
N MET A 163 -8.16 -6.32 15.56
CA MET A 163 -8.28 -6.24 17.02
C MET A 163 -9.38 -7.14 17.59
N THR A 164 -10.35 -7.54 16.79
CA THR A 164 -11.47 -8.41 17.18
C THR A 164 -11.38 -9.82 16.63
N SER A 165 -10.29 -10.16 15.94
CA SER A 165 -10.01 -11.52 15.48
C SER A 165 -9.61 -12.45 16.63
N VAL A 166 -9.56 -13.74 16.37
CA VAL A 166 -9.18 -14.76 17.38
C VAL A 166 -7.99 -15.58 16.85
N PRO A 167 -6.80 -15.41 17.45
CA PRO A 167 -6.42 -14.44 18.48
C PRO A 167 -6.44 -12.99 17.97
N PRO A 168 -6.59 -11.99 18.84
CA PRO A 168 -6.58 -10.58 18.43
C PRO A 168 -5.17 -10.13 18.01
N LEU A 169 -5.10 -9.26 17.00
CA LEU A 169 -3.87 -8.65 16.51
C LEU A 169 -3.88 -7.14 16.75
N TYR A 170 -2.83 -6.65 17.39
CA TYR A 170 -2.64 -5.23 17.68
C TYR A 170 -1.41 -4.74 16.91
N TYR A 171 -1.64 -3.91 15.90
CA TYR A 171 -0.57 -3.30 15.11
C TYR A 171 -0.17 -1.91 15.62
N TRP A 172 -1.07 -1.22 16.32
CA TRP A 172 -0.86 0.14 16.78
C TRP A 172 0.07 0.22 17.99
N HIS A 173 1.07 1.08 17.88
CA HIS A 173 1.94 1.51 18.97
C HIS A 173 1.48 2.87 19.51
N PRO A 174 2.00 3.33 20.66
CA PRO A 174 1.69 4.67 21.17
C PRO A 174 1.95 5.77 20.14
N GLY A 175 3.10 5.74 19.45
CA GLY A 175 3.43 6.69 18.40
C GLY A 175 2.49 6.62 17.18
N THR A 176 1.96 5.44 16.84
CA THR A 176 0.92 5.30 15.81
C THR A 176 -0.30 6.15 16.17
N LEU A 177 -0.79 6.01 17.41
CA LEU A 177 -1.94 6.77 17.91
C LEU A 177 -1.66 8.27 18.02
N GLU A 178 -0.43 8.65 18.38
CA GLU A 178 0.00 10.04 18.42
C GLU A 178 -0.13 10.68 17.03
N VAL A 179 0.40 10.03 15.99
CA VAL A 179 0.31 10.50 14.60
C VAL A 179 -1.14 10.60 14.13
N MET A 180 -1.94 9.54 14.35
CA MET A 180 -3.36 9.53 13.94
C MET A 180 -4.15 10.69 14.56
N ARG A 181 -3.96 10.95 15.84
CA ARG A 181 -4.62 12.06 16.55
C ARG A 181 -4.15 13.43 16.05
N ALA A 182 -2.85 13.59 15.84
CA ALA A 182 -2.26 14.82 15.35
C ALA A 182 -2.78 15.15 13.93
N VAL A 183 -2.78 14.18 13.02
CA VAL A 183 -3.29 14.34 11.64
C VAL A 183 -4.76 14.77 11.65
N ARG A 184 -5.60 14.17 12.47
CA ARG A 184 -7.00 14.56 12.60
C ARG A 184 -7.16 15.99 13.11
N SER A 185 -6.42 16.37 14.15
CA SER A 185 -6.44 17.73 14.68
C SER A 185 -6.02 18.75 13.62
N TRP A 186 -4.97 18.46 12.87
CA TRP A 186 -4.50 19.37 11.81
C TRP A 186 -5.55 19.52 10.69
N ARG A 187 -6.27 18.46 10.35
CA ARG A 187 -7.36 18.55 9.38
C ARG A 187 -8.54 19.37 9.91
N GLU A 188 -8.89 19.23 11.19
CA GLU A 188 -9.89 20.08 11.85
C GLU A 188 -9.47 21.59 11.86
N GLU A 189 -8.17 21.86 11.87
CA GLU A 189 -7.59 23.20 11.72
C GLU A 189 -7.56 23.69 10.25
N GLY A 190 -8.01 22.86 9.29
CA GLY A 190 -8.11 23.23 7.86
C GLY A 190 -6.91 22.79 7.01
N LEU A 191 -5.95 22.01 7.54
CA LEU A 191 -4.87 21.43 6.75
C LEU A 191 -5.36 20.18 6.02
N PRO A 192 -5.29 20.10 4.67
CA PRO A 192 -5.68 18.90 3.93
C PRO A 192 -4.64 17.79 4.15
N VAL A 193 -4.90 16.94 5.11
CA VAL A 193 -4.04 15.81 5.50
C VAL A 193 -4.89 14.65 6.01
N CYS A 194 -4.50 13.43 5.70
CA CYS A 194 -5.14 12.21 6.23
C CYS A 194 -4.10 11.13 6.49
N PHE A 195 -4.54 10.03 7.10
CA PHE A 195 -3.68 8.88 7.35
C PHE A 195 -4.29 7.58 6.83
N THR A 196 -3.44 6.62 6.56
CA THR A 196 -3.81 5.21 6.42
C THR A 196 -2.71 4.33 7.02
N LEU A 197 -3.05 3.08 7.33
CA LEU A 197 -2.12 2.11 7.88
C LEU A 197 -2.32 0.75 7.22
N ASP A 198 -1.23 0.11 6.92
CA ASP A 198 -1.16 -1.31 6.58
C ASP A 198 -1.08 -2.17 7.86
N ALA A 199 -0.79 -3.45 7.71
CA ALA A 199 -0.59 -4.38 8.82
C ALA A 199 0.77 -4.12 9.51
N GLY A 200 0.86 -3.04 10.28
CA GLY A 200 2.06 -2.60 10.99
C GLY A 200 1.83 -1.31 11.78
N PRO A 201 2.83 -0.85 12.55
CA PRO A 201 2.73 0.35 13.37
C PRO A 201 3.00 1.65 12.59
N ASN A 202 3.57 1.57 11.38
CA ASN A 202 3.98 2.72 10.60
C ASN A 202 2.78 3.37 9.92
N VAL A 203 2.78 4.69 9.83
CA VAL A 203 1.63 5.46 9.37
C VAL A 203 1.96 6.13 8.04
N HIS A 204 1.11 5.95 7.05
CA HIS A 204 1.11 6.70 5.81
C HIS A 204 0.31 7.98 6.02
N VAL A 205 0.94 9.13 5.87
CA VAL A 205 0.32 10.45 5.99
C VAL A 205 0.26 11.08 4.61
N LEU A 206 -0.96 11.20 4.10
CA LEU A 206 -1.23 11.67 2.74
C LEU A 206 -1.62 13.15 2.77
N CYS A 207 -1.07 13.93 1.86
CA CYS A 207 -1.44 15.33 1.67
C CYS A 207 -1.19 15.79 0.22
N PRO A 208 -1.78 16.89 -0.25
CA PRO A 208 -1.36 17.56 -1.47
C PRO A 208 0.11 17.99 -1.38
N ALA A 209 0.86 17.90 -2.48
CA ALA A 209 2.30 18.17 -2.49
C ALA A 209 2.66 19.57 -2.00
N GLU A 210 1.81 20.56 -2.28
CA GLU A 210 1.97 21.94 -1.81
C GLU A 210 1.92 22.11 -0.29
N ARG A 211 1.41 21.09 0.42
CA ARG A 211 1.33 21.05 1.89
C ARG A 211 2.36 20.15 2.55
N ALA A 212 3.12 19.39 1.76
CA ALA A 212 4.05 18.38 2.28
C ALA A 212 5.07 18.95 3.28
N GLU A 213 5.67 20.10 2.98
CA GLU A 213 6.65 20.73 3.88
C GLU A 213 6.03 21.20 5.21
N GLU A 214 4.78 21.68 5.18
CA GLU A 214 4.05 22.03 6.39
C GLU A 214 3.77 20.80 7.24
N VAL A 215 3.30 19.71 6.61
CA VAL A 215 3.02 18.42 7.28
C VAL A 215 4.30 17.84 7.86
N LYS A 216 5.41 17.81 7.12
CA LYS A 216 6.72 17.33 7.61
C LYS A 216 7.16 18.08 8.85
N ARG A 217 7.07 19.41 8.82
CA ARG A 217 7.43 20.24 9.97
C ARG A 217 6.57 19.91 11.19
N LYS A 218 5.25 19.74 11.01
CA LYS A 218 4.34 19.36 12.11
C LYS A 218 4.64 17.96 12.63
N LEU A 219 4.92 17.00 11.77
CA LEU A 219 5.36 15.65 12.15
C LEU A 219 6.67 15.67 12.95
N GLY A 220 7.60 16.55 12.61
CA GLY A 220 8.87 16.69 13.31
C GLY A 220 8.77 17.16 14.77
N PHE A 221 7.60 17.60 15.25
CA PHE A 221 7.35 17.91 16.66
C PHE A 221 6.80 16.71 17.46
N LEU A 222 6.45 15.62 16.81
CA LEU A 222 5.98 14.41 17.48
C LEU A 222 7.17 13.59 18.00
N THR A 223 6.98 12.91 19.13
CA THR A 223 8.10 12.37 19.91
C THR A 223 8.51 10.95 19.49
N ASP A 224 7.55 10.15 19.04
CA ASP A 224 7.76 8.71 18.79
C ASP A 224 8.02 8.39 17.30
N ILE A 225 8.55 9.36 16.55
CA ILE A 225 8.90 9.19 15.13
C ILE A 225 10.40 8.93 14.98
N ARG A 226 10.77 7.83 14.31
CA ARG A 226 12.18 7.49 14.02
C ARG A 226 12.69 8.17 12.76
N SER A 227 11.91 8.13 11.70
CA SER A 227 12.25 8.76 10.41
C SER A 227 11.01 8.93 9.54
N LEU A 228 11.16 9.73 8.48
CA LEU A 228 10.15 9.95 7.45
C LEU A 228 10.71 9.51 6.10
N LEU A 229 9.88 8.81 5.32
CA LEU A 229 10.13 8.59 3.90
C LEU A 229 9.09 9.39 3.12
N GLU A 230 9.50 10.04 2.05
CA GLU A 230 8.60 10.76 1.16
C GLU A 230 8.44 10.01 -0.14
N CYS A 231 7.20 9.76 -0.53
CA CYS A 231 6.85 9.07 -1.76
C CYS A 231 5.80 9.84 -2.54
N LYS A 232 5.77 9.64 -3.85
CA LYS A 232 4.75 10.16 -4.77
C LYS A 232 4.12 9.00 -5.53
N PRO A 233 2.96 9.20 -6.17
CA PRO A 233 2.42 8.20 -7.09
C PRO A 233 3.47 7.80 -8.13
N GLY A 234 3.72 6.50 -8.25
CA GLY A 234 4.79 5.96 -9.07
C GLY A 234 4.36 5.59 -10.50
N GLY A 235 5.35 5.39 -11.38
CA GLY A 235 5.15 4.79 -12.68
C GLY A 235 4.87 3.27 -12.61
N PRO A 236 4.68 2.62 -13.77
CA PRO A 236 4.48 1.17 -13.83
C PRO A 236 5.76 0.41 -13.46
N ALA A 237 5.61 -0.87 -13.13
CA ALA A 237 6.78 -1.75 -13.05
C ALA A 237 7.53 -1.77 -14.39
N ASN A 238 8.82 -1.56 -14.36
CA ASN A 238 9.65 -1.48 -15.56
C ASN A 238 10.97 -2.24 -15.40
N LEU A 239 11.53 -2.64 -16.52
CA LEU A 239 12.89 -3.16 -16.58
C LEU A 239 13.87 -1.98 -16.56
N LEU A 240 14.88 -2.09 -15.74
CA LEU A 240 16.03 -1.19 -15.82
C LEU A 240 16.97 -1.69 -16.90
N GLU A 241 17.59 -0.78 -17.65
CA GLU A 241 18.70 -1.15 -18.50
C GLU A 241 19.82 -1.72 -17.62
N PRO A 242 20.45 -2.86 -18.02
CA PRO A 242 21.54 -3.38 -17.23
C PRO A 242 22.64 -2.32 -17.15
N GLU A 243 23.01 -1.90 -15.93
CA GLU A 243 24.28 -1.22 -15.76
C GLU A 243 25.36 -2.24 -16.17
N ILE A 244 25.94 -2.03 -17.36
CA ILE A 244 27.10 -2.84 -17.80
C ILE A 244 28.26 -2.39 -16.92
N PRO A 245 28.72 -3.20 -15.95
CA PRO A 245 29.86 -2.83 -15.13
C PRO A 245 31.09 -2.77 -16.04
N GLY A 246 31.57 -1.57 -16.35
CA GLY A 246 32.88 -1.34 -16.95
C GLY A 246 33.00 -1.68 -18.44
N VAL A 247 32.52 -0.80 -19.31
CA VAL A 247 33.19 -0.54 -20.57
C VAL A 247 33.94 0.77 -20.45
#